data_1c8a95615be7124eebdd8e076f46bb65
#
_entry.id   1c8a95615be7124eebdd8e076f46bb65
#
_cell.length_a   1.000
_cell.length_b   1.000
_cell.length_c   1.000
_cell.angle_alpha   90.00
_cell.angle_beta   90.00
_cell.angle_gamma   90.00
#
_symmetry.space_group_name_H-M   'P 1'
#
loop_
_entity.id
_entity.type
_entity.pdbx_description
1 polymer ?
#
loop_
_entity_poly.entity_id
_entity_poly.type
_entity_poly.pdbx_seq_one_letter_code
_entity_poly.pdbx_strand_id
1 'polypeptide(L)'
;MPRFPAPGSRVSVRYLAEGAHTDVIGHLLAVGPRIEVRTKSAGTVSIPSDDVVAIRELSHTAVRASEIRNLEHAAALAWPGTEQHWHRGWLLRAGGGHTSRANSAVPLDFSSAIADLEPIVEWYRERELDPWLAVPDRLLAVRSAGVKHTRVMVRDLDRTPVTVTAVLRDRPDAAWRTGYRREVPDEVLTAVVDGEVVFATVVGVAGARGAVTVAPDGTAWLGISAVHVAEGHYRAGHGRAVCEALQIWGADRGARRAYVQVLEDNDAAIALYAALGFGLHHHLRYIDARSLLRTSL
;
A
#
# COMPACT_ATOMS: atom_id res chain seq x y z
N MET A 1 -10.89 -18.80 -10.28
CA MET A 1 -11.94 -18.52 -9.28
C MET A 1 -11.50 -17.31 -8.47
N PRO A 2 -12.41 -16.39 -8.11
CA PRO A 2 -12.04 -15.27 -7.23
C PRO A 2 -11.56 -15.85 -5.88
N ARG A 3 -10.48 -15.27 -5.35
CA ARG A 3 -9.95 -15.62 -4.03
C ARG A 3 -10.87 -15.00 -2.97
N PHE A 4 -11.49 -15.82 -2.14
CA PHE A 4 -12.35 -15.33 -1.08
C PHE A 4 -11.52 -14.84 0.13
N PRO A 5 -11.84 -13.65 0.69
CA PRO A 5 -11.31 -13.22 1.98
C PRO A 5 -11.66 -14.19 3.12
N ALA A 6 -10.97 -14.06 4.25
CA ALA A 6 -11.26 -14.88 5.42
C ALA A 6 -12.64 -14.54 6.02
N PRO A 7 -13.36 -15.52 6.60
CA PRO A 7 -14.54 -15.23 7.42
C PRO A 7 -14.22 -14.20 8.51
N GLY A 8 -15.16 -13.28 8.76
CA GLY A 8 -14.98 -12.12 9.62
C GLY A 8 -14.58 -10.85 8.88
N SER A 9 -13.99 -10.96 7.67
CA SER A 9 -13.67 -9.78 6.86
C SER A 9 -14.92 -9.01 6.46
N ARG A 10 -14.82 -7.68 6.43
CA ARG A 10 -15.83 -6.85 5.78
C ARG A 10 -15.60 -6.87 4.27
N VAL A 11 -16.63 -7.17 3.50
CA VAL A 11 -16.52 -7.37 2.05
C VAL A 11 -17.56 -6.58 1.27
N SER A 12 -17.23 -6.27 0.01
CA SER A 12 -18.18 -5.94 -1.04
C SER A 12 -18.20 -7.11 -2.02
N VAL A 13 -19.40 -7.65 -2.27
CA VAL A 13 -19.60 -8.76 -3.18
C VAL A 13 -20.50 -8.31 -4.31
N ARG A 14 -20.04 -8.47 -5.54
CA ARG A 14 -20.86 -8.35 -6.75
C ARG A 14 -21.23 -9.73 -7.21
N TYR A 15 -22.51 -9.97 -7.43
CA TYR A 15 -23.03 -11.27 -7.83
C TYR A 15 -24.19 -11.12 -8.82
N LEU A 16 -24.50 -12.20 -9.52
CA LEU A 16 -25.67 -12.28 -10.40
C LEU A 16 -26.89 -12.70 -9.58
N ALA A 17 -27.93 -11.87 -9.57
CA ALA A 17 -29.23 -12.17 -9.00
C ALA A 17 -30.30 -11.99 -10.07
N GLU A 18 -31.01 -13.05 -10.44
CA GLU A 18 -32.09 -13.02 -11.45
C GLU A 18 -31.65 -12.40 -12.79
N GLY A 19 -30.39 -12.65 -13.19
CA GLY A 19 -29.79 -12.13 -14.43
C GLY A 19 -29.28 -10.69 -14.36
N ALA A 20 -29.36 -10.02 -13.20
CA ALA A 20 -28.85 -8.68 -12.98
C ALA A 20 -27.66 -8.67 -12.02
N HIS A 21 -26.71 -7.73 -12.23
CA HIS A 21 -25.63 -7.52 -11.28
C HIS A 21 -26.14 -6.81 -10.03
N THR A 22 -25.90 -7.42 -8.88
CA THR A 22 -26.27 -6.89 -7.57
C THR A 22 -25.02 -6.78 -6.69
N ASP A 23 -24.93 -5.73 -5.87
CA ASP A 23 -23.84 -5.55 -4.92
C ASP A 23 -24.34 -5.67 -3.48
N VAL A 24 -23.62 -6.40 -2.63
CA VAL A 24 -23.86 -6.46 -1.20
C VAL A 24 -22.61 -6.11 -0.41
N ILE A 25 -22.78 -5.35 0.67
CA ILE A 25 -21.68 -4.98 1.59
C ILE A 25 -22.03 -5.50 2.99
N GLY A 26 -21.09 -6.23 3.59
CA GLY A 26 -21.29 -6.78 4.93
C GLY A 26 -20.05 -7.52 5.44
N HIS A 27 -20.23 -8.30 6.51
CA HIS A 27 -19.18 -9.18 7.02
C HIS A 27 -19.40 -10.60 6.47
N LEU A 28 -18.34 -11.14 5.90
CA LEU A 28 -18.30 -12.51 5.39
C LEU A 28 -18.36 -13.47 6.59
N LEU A 29 -19.39 -14.29 6.66
CA LEU A 29 -19.58 -15.26 7.76
C LEU A 29 -19.02 -16.63 7.40
N ALA A 30 -19.25 -17.07 6.16
CA ALA A 30 -18.84 -18.38 5.68
C ALA A 30 -18.46 -18.35 4.20
N VAL A 31 -17.57 -19.24 3.83
CA VAL A 31 -17.15 -19.52 2.45
C VAL A 31 -17.29 -21.00 2.18
N GLY A 32 -18.02 -21.35 1.11
CA GLY A 32 -18.32 -22.73 0.72
C GLY A 32 -19.07 -22.72 -0.61
N PRO A 33 -19.93 -23.72 -0.88
CA PRO A 33 -20.80 -23.72 -2.07
C PRO A 33 -21.72 -22.49 -2.12
N ARG A 34 -21.96 -21.89 -0.97
CA ARG A 34 -22.60 -20.59 -0.82
C ARG A 34 -21.72 -19.73 0.10
N ILE A 35 -21.64 -18.44 -0.19
CA ILE A 35 -21.07 -17.46 0.74
C ILE A 35 -22.18 -16.81 1.55
N GLU A 36 -21.93 -16.55 2.81
CA GLU A 36 -22.85 -15.85 3.70
C GLU A 36 -22.28 -14.50 4.10
N VAL A 37 -23.05 -13.45 3.87
CA VAL A 37 -22.66 -12.06 4.16
C VAL A 37 -23.67 -11.42 5.08
N ARG A 38 -23.27 -11.07 6.30
CA ARG A 38 -24.10 -10.33 7.26
C ARG A 38 -24.08 -8.84 6.95
N THR A 39 -25.19 -8.30 6.53
CA THR A 39 -25.37 -6.87 6.21
C THR A 39 -25.90 -6.08 7.40
N LYS A 40 -25.86 -4.76 7.31
CA LYS A 40 -26.45 -3.88 8.36
C LYS A 40 -27.98 -3.85 8.32
N SER A 41 -28.58 -3.97 7.15
CA SER A 41 -30.01 -3.69 6.91
C SER A 41 -30.83 -4.92 6.54
N ALA A 42 -30.24 -5.87 5.81
CA ALA A 42 -30.96 -7.02 5.23
C ALA A 42 -30.66 -8.37 5.95
N GLY A 43 -30.02 -8.33 7.12
CA GLY A 43 -29.63 -9.56 7.82
C GLY A 43 -28.52 -10.32 7.07
N THR A 44 -28.59 -11.66 7.08
CA THR A 44 -27.63 -12.50 6.36
C THR A 44 -28.12 -12.79 4.95
N VAL A 45 -27.29 -12.41 3.97
CA VAL A 45 -27.51 -12.71 2.55
C VAL A 45 -26.68 -13.92 2.18
N SER A 46 -27.31 -14.95 1.60
CA SER A 46 -26.67 -16.19 1.15
C SER A 46 -26.59 -16.20 -0.38
N ILE A 47 -25.38 -16.27 -0.92
CA ILE A 47 -25.10 -16.15 -2.38
C ILE A 47 -24.40 -17.43 -2.85
N PRO A 48 -24.88 -18.11 -3.92
CA PRO A 48 -24.14 -19.21 -4.52
C PRO A 48 -22.74 -18.74 -4.95
N SER A 49 -21.70 -19.51 -4.67
CA SER A 49 -20.34 -19.10 -4.99
C SER A 49 -20.09 -18.96 -6.49
N ASP A 50 -20.83 -19.71 -7.31
CA ASP A 50 -20.77 -19.65 -8.77
C ASP A 50 -21.40 -18.35 -9.34
N ASP A 51 -22.29 -17.71 -8.60
CA ASP A 51 -22.90 -16.44 -8.99
C ASP A 51 -22.03 -15.22 -8.63
N VAL A 52 -20.95 -15.43 -7.86
CA VAL A 52 -20.05 -14.34 -7.45
C VAL A 52 -19.20 -13.89 -8.62
N VAL A 53 -19.44 -12.67 -9.09
CA VAL A 53 -18.69 -12.03 -10.16
C VAL A 53 -17.38 -11.41 -9.63
N ALA A 54 -17.46 -10.77 -8.46
CA ALA A 54 -16.30 -10.19 -7.78
C ALA A 54 -16.53 -10.13 -6.27
N ILE A 55 -15.49 -10.38 -5.51
CA ILE A 55 -15.48 -10.15 -4.06
C ILE A 55 -14.25 -9.37 -3.69
N ARG A 56 -14.41 -8.39 -2.82
CA ARG A 56 -13.34 -7.52 -2.39
C ARG A 56 -13.41 -7.29 -0.89
N GLU A 57 -12.28 -7.45 -0.22
CA GLU A 57 -12.17 -7.09 1.18
C GLU A 57 -12.19 -5.57 1.34
N LEU A 58 -12.89 -5.10 2.35
CA LEU A 58 -12.99 -3.69 2.73
C LEU A 58 -12.37 -3.49 4.12
N SER A 59 -11.94 -2.25 4.40
CA SER A 59 -11.56 -1.86 5.75
C SER A 59 -12.69 -2.10 6.75
N HIS A 60 -12.36 -2.43 8.00
CA HIS A 60 -13.36 -2.66 9.06
C HIS A 60 -14.29 -1.47 9.25
N THR A 61 -13.73 -0.27 9.19
CA THR A 61 -14.47 1.00 9.20
C THR A 61 -14.42 1.65 7.82
N ALA A 62 -15.43 2.45 7.50
CA ALA A 62 -15.45 3.20 6.25
C ALA A 62 -14.35 4.29 6.30
N VAL A 63 -13.34 4.17 5.44
CA VAL A 63 -12.28 5.16 5.27
C VAL A 63 -12.74 6.23 4.27
N ARG A 64 -12.58 7.51 4.59
CA ARG A 64 -12.95 8.62 3.71
C ARG A 64 -11.89 8.82 2.62
N ALA A 65 -12.27 9.38 1.47
CA ALA A 65 -11.33 9.72 0.40
C ALA A 65 -10.25 10.72 0.86
N SER A 66 -10.59 11.64 1.77
CA SER A 66 -9.62 12.56 2.39
C SER A 66 -8.56 11.84 3.23
N GLU A 67 -8.96 10.81 3.99
CA GLU A 67 -8.03 10.00 4.79
C GLU A 67 -7.08 9.19 3.90
N ILE A 68 -7.60 8.63 2.78
CA ILE A 68 -6.79 7.96 1.76
C ILE A 68 -5.77 8.95 1.18
N ARG A 69 -6.23 10.15 0.78
CA ARG A 69 -5.37 11.17 0.18
C ARG A 69 -4.26 11.62 1.12
N ASN A 70 -4.58 11.87 2.39
CA ASN A 70 -3.59 12.25 3.40
C ASN A 70 -2.52 11.20 3.60
N LEU A 71 -2.91 9.92 3.72
CA LEU A 71 -1.93 8.83 3.85
C LEU A 71 -1.09 8.67 2.59
N GLU A 72 -1.70 8.70 1.39
CA GLU A 72 -0.95 8.56 0.14
C GLU A 72 -0.03 9.75 -0.12
N HIS A 73 -0.35 10.95 0.37
CA HIS A 73 0.56 12.09 0.35
C HIS A 73 1.79 11.82 1.22
N ALA A 74 1.61 11.40 2.47
CA ALA A 74 2.73 11.02 3.34
C ALA A 74 3.55 9.87 2.73
N ALA A 75 2.88 8.87 2.12
CA ALA A 75 3.55 7.76 1.46
C ALA A 75 4.37 8.20 0.24
N ALA A 76 3.89 9.19 -0.51
CA ALA A 76 4.61 9.74 -1.64
C ALA A 76 5.88 10.50 -1.20
N LEU A 77 5.80 11.27 -0.12
CA LEU A 77 6.96 11.96 0.48
C LEU A 77 7.98 10.97 1.07
N ALA A 78 7.53 9.80 1.56
CA ALA A 78 8.40 8.75 2.08
C ALA A 78 9.15 7.96 0.97
N TRP A 79 8.67 7.98 -0.27
CA TRP A 79 9.28 7.37 -1.45
C TRP A 79 9.22 8.33 -2.65
N PRO A 80 9.92 9.46 -2.59
CA PRO A 80 9.76 10.52 -3.58
C PRO A 80 10.44 10.25 -4.92
N GLY A 81 11.33 9.24 -5.00
CA GLY A 81 12.29 9.12 -6.08
C GLY A 81 13.43 10.13 -5.92
N THR A 82 14.16 10.36 -6.99
CA THR A 82 15.23 11.37 -7.05
C THR A 82 14.75 12.67 -7.68
N GLU A 83 13.62 12.63 -8.39
CA GLU A 83 12.98 13.78 -9.03
C GLU A 83 11.47 13.74 -8.81
N GLN A 84 10.88 14.92 -8.60
CA GLN A 84 9.44 15.11 -8.43
C GLN A 84 8.93 16.29 -9.25
N HIS A 85 7.67 16.16 -9.72
CA HIS A 85 6.98 17.23 -10.41
C HIS A 85 5.49 17.22 -10.07
N TRP A 86 4.95 18.40 -9.68
CA TRP A 86 3.51 18.56 -9.50
C TRP A 86 2.85 19.02 -10.79
N HIS A 87 1.84 18.29 -11.24
CA HIS A 87 1.02 18.64 -12.38
C HIS A 87 -0.47 18.50 -12.06
N ARG A 88 -1.19 19.61 -11.95
CA ARG A 88 -2.66 19.65 -11.75
C ARG A 88 -3.16 18.64 -10.71
N GLY A 89 -2.57 18.64 -9.53
CA GLY A 89 -2.94 17.75 -8.44
C GLY A 89 -2.34 16.35 -8.48
N TRP A 90 -1.60 16.01 -9.52
CA TRP A 90 -0.79 14.81 -9.60
C TRP A 90 0.62 15.07 -9.08
N LEU A 91 1.15 14.19 -8.25
CA LEU A 91 2.57 14.14 -7.93
C LEU A 91 3.24 13.06 -8.77
N LEU A 92 4.09 13.49 -9.70
CA LEU A 92 4.92 12.65 -10.55
C LEU A 92 6.25 12.41 -9.86
N ARG A 93 6.73 11.17 -9.88
CA ARG A 93 7.99 10.79 -9.25
C ARG A 93 8.82 9.96 -10.21
N ALA A 94 10.13 10.22 -10.26
CA ALA A 94 11.10 9.45 -11.01
C ALA A 94 12.28 9.05 -10.12
N GLY A 95 12.70 7.80 -10.20
CA GLY A 95 13.81 7.21 -9.44
C GLY A 95 14.52 6.15 -10.26
N GLY A 96 14.80 6.44 -11.54
CA GLY A 96 15.55 5.56 -12.44
C GLY A 96 14.91 4.20 -12.72
N GLY A 97 13.58 4.06 -12.56
CA GLY A 97 12.86 2.81 -12.84
C GLY A 97 12.97 1.72 -11.76
N HIS A 98 13.74 1.92 -10.69
CA HIS A 98 14.08 0.86 -9.73
C HIS A 98 12.91 0.34 -8.88
N THR A 99 11.93 1.16 -8.58
CA THR A 99 10.75 0.77 -7.80
C THR A 99 9.48 1.39 -8.35
N SER A 100 8.34 0.70 -8.31
CA SER A 100 7.07 1.27 -8.76
C SER A 100 6.65 2.49 -7.95
N ARG A 101 6.94 2.52 -6.64
CA ARG A 101 6.60 3.66 -5.77
C ARG A 101 7.35 4.94 -6.17
N ALA A 102 8.65 4.83 -6.44
CA ALA A 102 9.48 5.95 -6.83
C ALA A 102 9.35 6.33 -8.32
N ASN A 103 8.58 5.58 -9.12
CA ASN A 103 8.42 5.78 -10.55
C ASN A 103 6.95 5.67 -10.94
N SER A 104 6.13 6.53 -10.35
CA SER A 104 4.70 6.61 -10.67
C SER A 104 4.11 7.96 -10.29
N ALA A 105 3.10 8.38 -11.04
CA ALA A 105 2.26 9.51 -10.69
C ALA A 105 1.13 9.07 -9.74
N VAL A 106 0.82 9.88 -8.74
CA VAL A 106 -0.26 9.62 -7.79
C VAL A 106 -1.20 10.83 -7.74
N PRO A 107 -2.56 10.63 -7.77
CA PRO A 107 -3.54 11.71 -7.71
C PRO A 107 -3.72 12.13 -6.25
N LEU A 108 -3.12 13.26 -5.84
CA LEU A 108 -3.11 13.72 -4.45
C LEU A 108 -4.02 14.93 -4.19
N ASP A 109 -4.60 15.54 -5.23
CA ASP A 109 -5.54 16.63 -5.10
C ASP A 109 -6.86 16.33 -5.80
N PHE A 110 -7.93 17.07 -5.47
CA PHE A 110 -9.25 16.95 -6.10
C PHE A 110 -9.26 17.38 -7.58
N SER A 111 -8.29 18.17 -7.99
CA SER A 111 -8.14 18.62 -9.38
C SER A 111 -7.58 17.54 -10.31
N SER A 112 -7.04 16.44 -9.76
CA SER A 112 -6.49 15.34 -10.58
C SER A 112 -7.57 14.73 -11.48
N ALA A 113 -7.33 14.74 -12.78
CA ALA A 113 -8.28 14.25 -13.77
C ALA A 113 -7.60 13.37 -14.83
N ILE A 114 -8.38 12.53 -15.52
CA ILE A 114 -7.91 11.72 -16.66
C ILE A 114 -7.48 12.62 -17.84
N ALA A 115 -8.09 13.81 -17.98
CA ALA A 115 -7.72 14.77 -19.01
C ALA A 115 -6.27 15.29 -18.89
N ASP A 116 -5.62 15.08 -17.75
CA ASP A 116 -4.25 15.53 -17.51
C ASP A 116 -3.19 14.47 -17.88
N LEU A 117 -3.59 13.32 -18.40
CA LEU A 117 -2.68 12.19 -18.62
C LEU A 117 -1.68 12.39 -19.77
N GLU A 118 -2.02 13.15 -20.82
CA GLU A 118 -1.07 13.38 -21.94
C GLU A 118 0.24 14.05 -21.46
N PRO A 119 0.21 15.17 -20.72
CA PRO A 119 1.43 15.76 -20.16
C PRO A 119 2.17 14.83 -19.20
N ILE A 120 1.45 13.98 -18.44
CA ILE A 120 2.06 13.00 -17.54
C ILE A 120 2.83 11.94 -18.34
N VAL A 121 2.22 11.39 -19.41
CA VAL A 121 2.88 10.42 -20.30
C VAL A 121 4.14 11.03 -20.91
N GLU A 122 4.06 12.28 -21.37
CA GLU A 122 5.19 12.98 -21.95
C GLU A 122 6.32 13.18 -20.96
N TRP A 123 6.02 13.61 -19.72
CA TRP A 123 7.00 13.79 -18.65
C TRP A 123 7.79 12.50 -18.34
N TYR A 124 7.13 11.33 -18.33
CA TYR A 124 7.79 10.03 -18.15
C TYR A 124 8.58 9.62 -19.38
N ARG A 125 8.06 9.88 -20.60
CA ARG A 125 8.74 9.58 -21.87
C ARG A 125 10.09 10.31 -21.98
N GLU A 126 10.15 11.58 -21.59
CA GLU A 126 11.39 12.37 -21.59
C GLU A 126 12.48 11.79 -20.66
N ARG A 127 12.08 10.93 -19.69
CA ARG A 127 12.97 10.26 -18.74
C ARG A 127 13.20 8.79 -19.06
N GLU A 128 12.76 8.35 -20.21
CA GLU A 128 12.81 6.94 -20.65
C GLU A 128 12.16 5.98 -19.63
N LEU A 129 11.08 6.43 -18.95
CA LEU A 129 10.34 5.69 -17.95
C LEU A 129 8.92 5.35 -18.44
N ASP A 130 8.38 4.24 -17.99
CA ASP A 130 6.97 3.91 -18.20
C ASP A 130 6.06 4.82 -17.35
N PRO A 131 4.97 5.37 -17.92
CA PRO A 131 4.06 6.28 -17.24
C PRO A 131 3.08 5.54 -16.33
N TRP A 132 3.58 4.97 -15.25
CA TRP A 132 2.75 4.30 -14.27
C TRP A 132 1.97 5.31 -13.42
N LEU A 133 0.68 5.05 -13.25
CA LEU A 133 -0.18 5.72 -12.28
C LEU A 133 -0.36 4.80 -11.07
N ALA A 134 -0.02 5.27 -9.88
CA ALA A 134 -0.42 4.64 -8.64
C ALA A 134 -1.82 5.17 -8.27
N VAL A 135 -2.84 4.34 -8.45
CA VAL A 135 -4.25 4.74 -8.30
C VAL A 135 -4.83 4.14 -7.03
N PRO A 136 -4.90 4.91 -5.93
CA PRO A 136 -5.61 4.50 -4.73
C PRO A 136 -7.11 4.46 -5.00
N ASP A 137 -7.80 3.58 -4.27
CA ASP A 137 -9.24 3.50 -4.33
C ASP A 137 -9.90 4.85 -4.07
N ARG A 138 -10.97 5.13 -4.83
CA ARG A 138 -11.85 6.28 -4.63
C ARG A 138 -11.21 7.66 -4.88
N LEU A 139 -9.91 7.75 -5.21
CA LEU A 139 -9.28 9.03 -5.55
C LEU A 139 -9.42 9.39 -7.01
N LEU A 140 -9.52 8.39 -7.88
CA LEU A 140 -9.73 8.58 -9.32
C LEU A 140 -10.73 7.54 -9.84
N ALA A 141 -11.74 7.98 -10.56
CA ALA A 141 -12.75 7.12 -11.17
C ALA A 141 -12.25 6.56 -12.52
N VAL A 142 -11.58 5.40 -12.50
CA VAL A 142 -11.08 4.72 -13.69
C VAL A 142 -11.59 3.29 -13.79
N ARG A 143 -12.01 2.88 -14.99
CA ARG A 143 -12.45 1.52 -15.31
C ARG A 143 -11.29 0.69 -15.89
N SER A 144 -10.26 0.47 -15.11
CA SER A 144 -9.13 -0.38 -15.48
C SER A 144 -8.81 -1.34 -14.34
N ALA A 145 -8.56 -2.60 -14.66
CA ALA A 145 -8.14 -3.58 -13.67
C ALA A 145 -6.77 -3.20 -13.09
N GLY A 146 -5.87 -2.67 -13.92
CA GLY A 146 -4.50 -2.37 -13.51
C GLY A 146 -3.69 -3.63 -13.18
N VAL A 147 -2.53 -3.40 -12.55
CA VAL A 147 -1.60 -4.45 -12.12
C VAL A 147 -1.08 -4.14 -10.71
N LYS A 148 -0.32 -5.05 -10.13
CA LYS A 148 0.34 -4.87 -8.82
C LYS A 148 -0.66 -4.41 -7.74
N HIS A 149 -1.78 -5.09 -7.65
CA HIS A 149 -2.78 -4.83 -6.63
C HIS A 149 -2.14 -4.86 -5.25
N THR A 150 -2.31 -3.78 -4.50
CA THR A 150 -1.60 -3.52 -3.26
C THR A 150 -2.60 -3.21 -2.15
N ARG A 151 -2.43 -3.83 -1.00
CA ARG A 151 -3.12 -3.49 0.24
C ARG A 151 -2.32 -2.42 0.97
N VAL A 152 -2.96 -1.34 1.32
CA VAL A 152 -2.41 -0.35 2.25
C VAL A 152 -3.00 -0.65 3.61
N MET A 153 -2.14 -1.07 4.53
CA MET A 153 -2.56 -1.46 5.89
C MET A 153 -1.99 -0.46 6.89
N VAL A 154 -2.76 -0.15 7.93
CA VAL A 154 -2.39 0.85 8.94
C VAL A 154 -2.59 0.33 10.35
N ARG A 155 -1.85 0.93 11.27
CA ARG A 155 -2.08 0.79 12.72
C ARG A 155 -1.76 2.10 13.43
N ASP A 156 -2.38 2.32 14.57
CA ASP A 156 -1.96 3.37 15.48
C ASP A 156 -0.68 2.94 16.21
N LEU A 157 0.22 3.90 16.45
CA LEU A 157 1.46 3.64 17.17
C LEU A 157 1.27 3.96 18.66
N ASP A 158 1.46 2.94 19.48
CA ASP A 158 1.52 3.05 20.92
C ASP A 158 2.98 3.12 21.36
N ARG A 159 3.28 3.90 22.41
CA ARG A 159 4.61 3.96 23.03
C ARG A 159 4.82 2.77 24.01
N THR A 160 4.45 1.57 23.60
CA THR A 160 4.69 0.39 24.43
C THR A 160 6.16 0.00 24.32
N PRO A 161 6.90 -0.06 25.45
CA PRO A 161 8.28 -0.51 25.41
C PRO A 161 8.35 -1.97 24.95
N VAL A 162 9.06 -2.21 23.86
CA VAL A 162 9.40 -3.55 23.40
C VAL A 162 10.92 -3.66 23.37
N THR A 163 11.45 -4.77 23.83
CA THR A 163 12.90 -5.02 23.74
C THR A 163 13.23 -5.32 22.27
N VAL A 164 14.04 -4.47 21.65
CA VAL A 164 14.39 -4.58 20.24
C VAL A 164 15.81 -5.06 20.09
N THR A 165 16.00 -6.04 19.20
CA THR A 165 17.33 -6.60 18.87
C THR A 165 17.88 -6.07 17.53
N ALA A 166 17.12 -5.23 16.83
CA ALA A 166 17.54 -4.66 15.54
C ALA A 166 18.41 -3.41 15.74
N VAL A 167 19.46 -3.30 14.92
CA VAL A 167 20.32 -2.11 14.84
C VAL A 167 19.69 -1.12 13.85
N LEU A 168 19.66 0.16 14.21
CA LEU A 168 19.15 1.25 13.38
C LEU A 168 20.33 2.07 12.83
N ARG A 169 20.27 2.41 11.53
CA ARG A 169 21.26 3.22 10.83
C ARG A 169 20.56 4.22 9.88
N ASP A 170 21.17 5.35 9.64
CA ASP A 170 20.69 6.38 8.72
C ASP A 170 20.88 6.00 7.24
N ARG A 171 21.73 5.00 6.96
CA ARG A 171 21.98 4.47 5.61
C ARG A 171 21.97 2.95 5.61
N PRO A 172 21.63 2.32 4.45
CA PRO A 172 21.69 0.87 4.31
C PRO A 172 23.16 0.45 4.28
N ASP A 173 23.55 -0.43 5.21
CA ASP A 173 24.87 -1.04 5.21
C ASP A 173 24.95 -2.26 4.26
N ALA A 174 26.15 -2.84 4.12
CA ALA A 174 26.36 -3.98 3.25
C ALA A 174 25.48 -5.20 3.63
N ALA A 175 25.26 -5.42 4.93
CA ALA A 175 24.42 -6.52 5.41
C ALA A 175 22.95 -6.33 5.01
N TRP A 176 22.43 -5.09 5.16
CA TRP A 176 21.08 -4.72 4.75
C TRP A 176 20.88 -4.91 3.25
N ARG A 177 21.85 -4.44 2.43
CA ARG A 177 21.80 -4.54 0.95
C ARG A 177 21.81 -5.99 0.47
N THR A 178 22.70 -6.80 1.02
CA THR A 178 22.79 -8.23 0.67
C THR A 178 21.46 -8.94 0.92
N GLY A 179 20.77 -8.62 2.03
CA GLY A 179 19.47 -9.20 2.35
C GLY A 179 18.33 -8.68 1.45
N TYR A 180 18.39 -7.41 1.04
CA TYR A 180 17.33 -6.78 0.23
C TYR A 180 17.24 -7.34 -1.20
N ARG A 181 18.33 -7.85 -1.76
CA ARG A 181 18.40 -8.55 -3.07
C ARG A 181 17.80 -7.76 -4.25
N ARG A 182 17.81 -6.43 -4.17
CA ARG A 182 17.37 -5.54 -5.25
C ARG A 182 18.43 -4.48 -5.49
N GLU A 183 18.75 -4.25 -6.76
CA GLU A 183 19.65 -3.19 -7.17
C GLU A 183 18.91 -1.86 -7.20
N VAL A 184 18.77 -1.24 -6.04
CA VAL A 184 18.20 0.10 -5.88
C VAL A 184 19.30 1.04 -5.39
N PRO A 185 19.59 2.15 -6.11
CA PRO A 185 20.60 3.10 -5.72
C PRO A 185 20.36 3.74 -4.34
N ASP A 186 21.42 4.16 -3.66
CA ASP A 186 21.33 4.78 -2.34
C ASP A 186 20.51 6.03 -2.34
N GLU A 187 20.65 6.85 -3.38
CA GLU A 187 19.88 8.07 -3.55
C GLU A 187 18.36 7.82 -3.59
N VAL A 188 17.91 6.68 -4.12
CA VAL A 188 16.50 6.29 -4.13
C VAL A 188 16.10 5.71 -2.77
N LEU A 189 16.96 4.89 -2.14
CA LEU A 189 16.69 4.28 -0.85
C LEU A 189 16.65 5.30 0.29
N THR A 190 17.51 6.32 0.25
CA THR A 190 17.62 7.34 1.30
C THR A 190 16.74 8.55 1.05
N ALA A 191 16.11 8.65 -0.14
CA ALA A 191 15.24 9.77 -0.47
C ALA A 191 14.03 9.85 0.46
N VAL A 192 13.77 11.03 0.97
CA VAL A 192 12.59 11.42 1.74
C VAL A 192 12.42 12.94 1.62
N VAL A 193 11.18 13.43 1.58
CA VAL A 193 10.88 14.86 1.55
C VAL A 193 10.30 15.28 2.90
N ASP A 194 10.88 16.34 3.47
CA ASP A 194 10.45 16.93 4.75
C ASP A 194 10.21 15.89 5.86
N GLY A 195 11.16 14.94 5.95
CA GLY A 195 11.04 13.82 6.86
C GLY A 195 12.38 13.16 7.21
N GLU A 196 12.32 12.04 7.89
CA GLU A 196 13.48 11.26 8.28
C GLU A 196 13.38 9.83 7.76
N VAL A 197 14.52 9.19 7.45
CA VAL A 197 14.62 7.81 7.01
C VAL A 197 15.60 7.05 7.88
N VAL A 198 15.32 5.75 8.10
CA VAL A 198 16.17 4.84 8.87
C VAL A 198 16.12 3.43 8.27
N PHE A 199 17.17 2.68 8.49
CA PHE A 199 17.32 1.30 8.08
C PHE A 199 17.50 0.42 9.32
N ALA A 200 16.56 -0.50 9.57
CA ALA A 200 16.65 -1.48 10.63
C ALA A 200 17.30 -2.76 10.11
N THR A 201 18.20 -3.35 10.89
CA THR A 201 18.91 -4.58 10.53
C THR A 201 19.01 -5.53 11.73
N VAL A 202 18.64 -6.77 11.54
CA VAL A 202 19.15 -7.92 12.31
C VAL A 202 20.24 -8.51 11.45
N VAL A 203 21.49 -8.30 11.86
CA VAL A 203 22.70 -8.53 11.02
C VAL A 203 22.70 -9.90 10.36
N GLY A 204 22.81 -9.94 9.03
CA GLY A 204 22.81 -11.14 8.22
C GLY A 204 21.48 -11.90 8.12
N VAL A 205 20.41 -11.41 8.77
CA VAL A 205 19.16 -12.17 8.91
C VAL A 205 17.95 -11.41 8.37
N ALA A 206 17.76 -10.14 8.73
CA ALA A 206 16.60 -9.37 8.31
C ALA A 206 16.91 -7.88 8.20
N GLY A 207 16.15 -7.20 7.37
CA GLY A 207 16.22 -5.75 7.26
C GLY A 207 14.88 -5.14 6.88
N ALA A 208 14.76 -3.83 7.15
CA ALA A 208 13.61 -3.03 6.76
C ALA A 208 14.02 -1.56 6.64
N ARG A 209 13.23 -0.77 5.93
CA ARG A 209 13.36 0.69 5.82
C ARG A 209 12.15 1.35 6.47
N GLY A 210 12.38 2.34 7.33
CA GLY A 210 11.38 3.21 7.91
C GLY A 210 11.56 4.65 7.42
N ALA A 211 10.46 5.36 7.19
CA ALA A 211 10.48 6.80 6.96
C ALA A 211 9.33 7.48 7.70
N VAL A 212 9.60 8.60 8.35
CA VAL A 212 8.59 9.44 8.99
C VAL A 212 8.37 10.67 8.13
N THR A 213 7.11 10.90 7.73
CA THR A 213 6.68 12.05 6.93
C THR A 213 5.35 12.57 7.46
N VAL A 214 5.00 13.81 7.14
CA VAL A 214 3.78 14.46 7.64
C VAL A 214 2.78 14.64 6.50
N ALA A 215 1.55 14.19 6.71
CA ALA A 215 0.43 14.42 5.80
C ALA A 215 -0.06 15.87 5.86
N PRO A 216 -0.82 16.36 4.84
CA PRO A 216 -1.38 17.72 4.83
C PRO A 216 -2.27 18.07 6.02
N ASP A 217 -2.89 17.09 6.67
CA ASP A 217 -3.69 17.27 7.89
C ASP A 217 -2.86 17.36 9.18
N GLY A 218 -1.53 17.35 9.08
CA GLY A 218 -0.60 17.38 10.20
C GLY A 218 -0.35 16.01 10.85
N THR A 219 -0.92 14.94 10.34
CA THR A 219 -0.66 13.58 10.87
C THR A 219 0.73 13.12 10.45
N ALA A 220 1.59 12.83 11.42
CA ALA A 220 2.88 12.19 11.19
C ALA A 220 2.70 10.67 11.03
N TRP A 221 3.23 10.15 9.93
CA TRP A 221 3.13 8.74 9.54
C TRP A 221 4.50 8.08 9.48
N LEU A 222 4.59 6.88 10.04
CA LEU A 222 5.71 5.97 9.78
C LEU A 222 5.38 5.05 8.61
N GLY A 223 6.09 5.16 7.50
CA GLY A 223 6.06 4.20 6.41
C GLY A 223 7.09 3.10 6.62
N ILE A 224 6.66 1.84 6.73
CA ILE A 224 7.55 0.67 6.78
C ILE A 224 7.59 0.01 5.41
N SER A 225 8.79 -0.22 4.89
CA SER A 225 9.00 -0.75 3.53
C SER A 225 10.27 -1.58 3.44
N ALA A 226 10.49 -2.24 2.30
CA ALA A 226 11.68 -3.04 2.03
C ALA A 226 11.95 -4.12 3.10
N VAL A 227 10.90 -4.61 3.76
CA VAL A 227 11.04 -5.66 4.77
C VAL A 227 11.47 -6.95 4.08
N HIS A 228 12.57 -7.52 4.55
CA HIS A 228 13.10 -8.77 4.04
C HIS A 228 13.69 -9.61 5.18
N VAL A 229 13.66 -10.92 4.98
CA VAL A 229 14.28 -11.92 5.89
C VAL A 229 15.08 -12.87 5.03
N ALA A 230 16.28 -13.24 5.47
CA ALA A 230 17.15 -14.16 4.76
C ALA A 230 16.53 -15.57 4.70
N GLU A 231 16.82 -16.28 3.62
CA GLU A 231 16.40 -17.67 3.45
C GLU A 231 16.93 -18.55 4.59
N GLY A 232 16.11 -19.48 5.06
CA GLY A 232 16.41 -20.30 6.23
C GLY A 232 16.09 -19.66 7.58
N HIS A 233 15.75 -18.34 7.63
CA HIS A 233 15.44 -17.61 8.86
C HIS A 233 13.97 -17.17 8.95
N TYR A 234 13.11 -17.73 8.06
CA TYR A 234 11.67 -17.42 8.08
C TYR A 234 11.00 -17.97 9.34
N ARG A 235 9.92 -17.28 9.78
CA ARG A 235 9.10 -17.66 10.94
C ARG A 235 9.83 -17.70 12.29
N ALA A 236 11.04 -17.16 12.39
CA ALA A 236 11.81 -17.02 13.62
C ALA A 236 11.64 -15.65 14.32
N GLY A 237 10.66 -14.84 13.88
CA GLY A 237 10.36 -13.54 14.50
C GLY A 237 11.20 -12.37 13.97
N HIS A 238 12.17 -12.58 13.09
CA HIS A 238 13.09 -11.52 12.65
C HIS A 238 12.40 -10.39 11.87
N GLY A 239 11.44 -10.72 11.01
CA GLY A 239 10.62 -9.71 10.33
C GLY A 239 9.80 -8.85 11.29
N ARG A 240 9.28 -9.46 12.37
CA ARG A 240 8.62 -8.76 13.47
C ARG A 240 9.59 -7.82 14.16
N ALA A 241 10.78 -8.28 14.51
CA ALA A 241 11.78 -7.52 15.25
C ALA A 241 12.19 -6.23 14.53
N VAL A 242 12.45 -6.28 13.20
CA VAL A 242 12.77 -5.07 12.43
C VAL A 242 11.59 -4.11 12.31
N CYS A 243 10.35 -4.64 12.18
CA CYS A 243 9.16 -3.80 12.14
C CYS A 243 8.88 -3.12 13.49
N GLU A 244 9.03 -3.83 14.61
CA GLU A 244 8.87 -3.28 15.96
C GLU A 244 9.92 -2.22 16.27
N ALA A 245 11.19 -2.44 15.86
CA ALA A 245 12.24 -1.42 15.96
C ALA A 245 11.87 -0.12 15.25
N LEU A 246 11.36 -0.25 14.02
CA LEU A 246 10.92 0.91 13.25
C LEU A 246 9.70 1.60 13.88
N GLN A 247 8.77 0.85 14.47
CA GLN A 247 7.61 1.43 15.14
C GLN A 247 8.01 2.27 16.35
N ILE A 248 8.96 1.79 17.16
CA ILE A 248 9.52 2.56 18.30
C ILE A 248 10.22 3.81 17.77
N TRP A 249 11.12 3.65 16.78
CA TRP A 249 11.83 4.74 16.16
C TRP A 249 10.88 5.81 15.61
N GLY A 250 9.80 5.40 14.92
CA GLY A 250 8.80 6.31 14.39
C GLY A 250 8.00 7.03 15.48
N ALA A 251 7.60 6.33 16.54
CA ALA A 251 6.89 6.92 17.68
C ALA A 251 7.75 7.97 18.42
N ASP A 252 9.06 7.74 18.56
CA ASP A 252 10.01 8.69 19.14
C ASP A 252 10.15 9.96 18.29
N ARG A 253 9.87 9.88 17.00
CA ARG A 253 9.83 11.00 16.04
C ARG A 253 8.45 11.61 15.85
N GLY A 254 7.53 11.27 16.74
CA GLY A 254 6.19 11.85 16.76
C GLY A 254 5.21 11.21 15.77
N ALA A 255 5.58 10.14 15.08
CA ALA A 255 4.61 9.40 14.27
C ALA A 255 3.52 8.81 15.17
N ARG A 256 2.27 9.09 14.82
CA ARG A 256 1.09 8.59 15.54
C ARG A 256 0.52 7.32 14.92
N ARG A 257 0.80 7.10 13.66
CA ARG A 257 0.30 5.97 12.87
C ARG A 257 1.41 5.40 11.99
N ALA A 258 1.35 4.12 11.75
CA ALA A 258 2.21 3.46 10.79
C ALA A 258 1.39 2.90 9.62
N TYR A 259 2.01 2.81 8.46
CA TYR A 259 1.45 2.13 7.30
C TYR A 259 2.48 1.21 6.62
N VAL A 260 1.95 0.22 5.93
CA VAL A 260 2.67 -0.67 5.02
C VAL A 260 1.89 -0.77 3.71
N GLN A 261 2.60 -0.94 2.60
CA GLN A 261 2.03 -1.22 1.29
C GLN A 261 2.53 -2.59 0.84
N VAL A 262 1.64 -3.55 0.72
CA VAL A 262 1.95 -4.96 0.44
C VAL A 262 1.12 -5.46 -0.75
N LEU A 263 1.76 -6.21 -1.67
CA LEU A 263 1.05 -6.84 -2.79
C LEU A 263 0.00 -7.83 -2.26
N GLU A 264 -1.15 -7.91 -2.92
CA GLU A 264 -2.27 -8.77 -2.50
C GLU A 264 -1.95 -10.27 -2.55
N ASP A 265 -0.95 -10.67 -3.31
CA ASP A 265 -0.46 -12.04 -3.42
C ASP A 265 0.66 -12.39 -2.42
N ASN A 266 1.13 -11.44 -1.62
CA ASN A 266 2.16 -11.66 -0.59
C ASN A 266 1.54 -12.03 0.75
N ASP A 267 1.00 -13.25 0.85
CA ASP A 267 0.34 -13.77 2.05
C ASP A 267 1.23 -13.73 3.30
N ALA A 268 2.51 -14.02 3.14
CA ALA A 268 3.44 -14.05 4.27
C ALA A 268 3.61 -12.66 4.90
N ALA A 269 3.75 -11.62 4.08
CA ALA A 269 3.85 -10.25 4.57
C ALA A 269 2.51 -9.75 5.14
N ILE A 270 1.37 -10.10 4.50
CA ILE A 270 0.04 -9.76 5.00
C ILE A 270 -0.18 -10.38 6.40
N ALA A 271 0.17 -11.65 6.58
CA ALA A 271 0.05 -12.33 7.87
C ALA A 271 0.98 -11.70 8.94
N LEU A 272 2.21 -11.32 8.57
CA LEU A 272 3.13 -10.61 9.46
C LEU A 272 2.52 -9.28 9.94
N TYR A 273 2.03 -8.46 9.02
CA TYR A 273 1.47 -7.15 9.36
C TYR A 273 0.16 -7.26 10.13
N ALA A 274 -0.70 -8.22 9.81
CA ALA A 274 -1.91 -8.50 10.60
C ALA A 274 -1.56 -8.90 12.04
N ALA A 275 -0.55 -9.76 12.22
CA ALA A 275 -0.05 -10.16 13.55
C ALA A 275 0.65 -9.02 14.31
N LEU A 276 1.08 -7.96 13.62
CA LEU A 276 1.57 -6.70 14.20
C LEU A 276 0.44 -5.68 14.45
N GLY A 277 -0.83 -6.05 14.24
CA GLY A 277 -1.98 -5.18 14.48
C GLY A 277 -2.30 -4.20 13.34
N PHE A 278 -1.72 -4.37 12.15
CA PHE A 278 -2.11 -3.58 10.99
C PHE A 278 -3.43 -4.08 10.41
N GLY A 279 -4.37 -3.18 10.20
CA GLY A 279 -5.63 -3.42 9.51
C GLY A 279 -5.67 -2.81 8.11
N LEU A 280 -6.50 -3.37 7.23
CA LEU A 280 -6.70 -2.82 5.89
C LEU A 280 -7.30 -1.41 5.98
N HIS A 281 -6.66 -0.45 5.29
CA HIS A 281 -7.15 0.92 5.12
C HIS A 281 -7.79 1.09 3.74
N HIS A 282 -7.06 0.86 2.68
CA HIS A 282 -7.55 0.91 1.31
C HIS A 282 -6.69 0.04 0.39
N HIS A 283 -7.09 -0.05 -0.87
CA HIS A 283 -6.28 -0.68 -1.91
C HIS A 283 -5.77 0.37 -2.88
N LEU A 284 -4.66 0.07 -3.52
CA LEU A 284 -4.18 0.78 -4.70
C LEU A 284 -3.77 -0.22 -5.78
N ARG A 285 -3.73 0.24 -7.03
CA ARG A 285 -3.22 -0.52 -8.15
C ARG A 285 -2.42 0.38 -9.07
N TYR A 286 -1.58 -0.22 -9.89
CA TYR A 286 -0.83 0.52 -10.90
C TYR A 286 -1.49 0.36 -12.26
N ILE A 287 -1.59 1.47 -13.01
CA ILE A 287 -2.19 1.52 -14.34
C ILE A 287 -1.20 2.23 -15.27
N ASP A 288 -0.95 1.66 -16.46
CA ASP A 288 -0.22 2.36 -17.49
C ASP A 288 -1.13 3.49 -18.06
N ALA A 289 -0.70 4.75 -17.92
CA ALA A 289 -1.47 5.91 -18.34
C ALA A 289 -1.85 5.84 -19.83
N ARG A 290 -0.99 5.26 -20.68
CA ARG A 290 -1.23 5.08 -22.13
C ARG A 290 -2.48 4.23 -22.39
N SER A 291 -2.81 3.30 -21.50
CA SER A 291 -4.00 2.44 -21.64
C SER A 291 -5.30 3.21 -21.47
N LEU A 292 -5.30 4.27 -20.67
CA LEU A 292 -6.48 5.11 -20.41
C LEU A 292 -6.72 6.12 -21.53
N LEU A 293 -5.67 6.63 -22.18
CA LEU A 293 -5.78 7.53 -23.32
C LEU A 293 -6.41 6.84 -24.54
N ARG A 294 -6.12 5.55 -24.75
CA ARG A 294 -6.69 4.76 -25.87
C ARG A 294 -8.16 4.41 -25.71
N THR A 295 -8.72 4.50 -24.53
CA THR A 295 -10.13 4.15 -24.24
C THR A 295 -11.05 5.36 -24.36
N SER A 296 -10.49 6.56 -24.51
CA SER A 296 -11.22 7.84 -24.60
C SER A 296 -11.46 8.30 -26.04
N LEU A 297 -11.03 7.51 -27.04
CA LEU A 297 -11.30 7.66 -28.48
C LEU A 297 -12.36 6.63 -28.93
#